data_7d1be1982e5be50737da70a869df9d76
#
_entry.id   7d1be1982e5be50737da70a869df9d76
#
_cell.length_a   1.000
_cell.length_b   1.000
_cell.length_c   1.000
_cell.angle_alpha   90.00
_cell.angle_beta   90.00
_cell.angle_gamma   90.00
#
_symmetry.space_group_name_H-M   'P 1'
#
loop_
_entity.id
_entity.type
_entity.pdbx_description
1 polymer ?
#
loop_
_entity_poly.entity_id
_entity_poly.type
_entity_poly.pdbx_seq_one_letter_code
_entity_poly.pdbx_strand_id
1 'polypeptide(L)'
;MTKVFYYPSSKFDFADPIFVLGGFESFHLGHLELLKNATILGQNVILMLIRDPSKLPKNTGKNFTDLNARIQMMANSGVENILIFDFDSKMQELEGQEFIEIFLNYGAKFFVVGKNFSFGKNASWNSKKLQNFFPKTKIIDHLAENNKKISTKNLKLFLEFGDFENLNKFLASNFLVSTTISPEGKFTWDSSLICPASGIYLGYFVNIKENIKFPVIIHIEFDSPTGKVHFFEQPNTNSGFLEIIKQIRLIYSQKNNVLKDQDIENAKNLFKEQHTKISQI
;
A
#
# COMPACT_ATOMS: atom_id res chain seq x y z
N MET A 1 -2.43 9.62 14.79
CA MET A 1 -3.55 9.19 13.89
C MET A 1 -3.37 9.89 12.54
N THR A 2 -3.40 9.16 11.45
CA THR A 2 -3.24 9.73 10.10
C THR A 2 -4.47 10.55 9.70
N LYS A 3 -4.24 11.78 9.28
CA LYS A 3 -5.29 12.68 8.76
C LYS A 3 -5.37 12.54 7.24
N VAL A 4 -6.59 12.44 6.71
CA VAL A 4 -6.85 12.28 5.28
C VAL A 4 -7.63 13.47 4.76
N PHE A 5 -7.11 14.10 3.73
CA PHE A 5 -7.68 15.25 3.04
C PHE A 5 -7.98 14.89 1.59
N TYR A 6 -8.91 15.58 0.97
CA TYR A 6 -9.35 15.35 -0.41
C TYR A 6 -9.24 16.64 -1.22
N TYR A 7 -8.50 16.60 -2.33
CA TYR A 7 -8.46 17.70 -3.28
C TYR A 7 -9.68 17.64 -4.23
N PRO A 8 -10.35 18.77 -4.54
CA PRO A 8 -10.12 20.13 -4.06
C PRO A 8 -10.91 20.51 -2.79
N SER A 9 -11.68 19.58 -2.22
CA SER A 9 -12.70 19.90 -1.21
C SER A 9 -12.14 20.17 0.18
N SER A 10 -10.98 19.60 0.55
CA SER A 10 -10.39 19.84 1.85
C SER A 10 -9.54 21.10 1.88
N LYS A 11 -9.77 21.91 2.91
CA LYS A 11 -8.87 22.99 3.30
C LYS A 11 -8.08 22.55 4.52
N PHE A 12 -6.82 22.89 4.57
CA PHE A 12 -5.98 22.70 5.74
C PHE A 12 -5.00 23.86 5.85
N ASP A 13 -4.66 24.19 7.09
CA ASP A 13 -3.71 25.27 7.40
C ASP A 13 -2.53 24.64 8.15
N PHE A 14 -1.48 24.33 7.40
CA PHE A 14 -0.23 23.84 7.94
C PHE A 14 0.84 24.92 7.73
N ALA A 15 1.53 25.31 8.80
CA ALA A 15 2.69 26.16 8.67
C ALA A 15 3.80 25.43 7.90
N ASP A 16 4.32 26.05 6.84
CA ASP A 16 5.45 25.53 6.05
C ASP A 16 5.29 24.05 5.57
N PRO A 17 4.19 23.66 4.89
CA PRO A 17 3.96 22.28 4.53
C PRO A 17 4.98 21.73 3.51
N ILE A 18 5.35 20.48 3.69
CA ILE A 18 6.29 19.74 2.84
C ILE A 18 5.51 18.67 2.10
N PHE A 19 5.46 18.77 0.78
CA PHE A 19 4.73 17.81 -0.03
C PHE A 19 5.65 16.71 -0.59
N VAL A 20 5.28 15.46 -0.32
CA VAL A 20 5.90 14.28 -0.95
C VAL A 20 5.02 13.87 -2.11
N LEU A 21 5.54 14.01 -3.35
CA LEU A 21 4.76 13.80 -4.57
C LEU A 21 5.07 12.44 -5.19
N GLY A 22 4.02 11.69 -5.52
CA GLY A 22 4.09 10.39 -6.17
C GLY A 22 2.72 9.74 -6.34
N GLY A 23 2.64 8.63 -7.08
CA GLY A 23 1.40 7.87 -7.25
C GLY A 23 1.11 6.93 -6.06
N PHE A 24 2.15 6.44 -5.42
CA PHE A 24 2.12 5.58 -4.22
C PHE A 24 1.13 4.42 -4.29
N GLU A 25 1.12 3.67 -5.41
CA GLU A 25 0.27 2.51 -5.58
C GLU A 25 0.62 1.38 -4.59
N SER A 26 1.91 1.12 -4.39
CA SER A 26 2.44 0.27 -3.33
C SER A 26 3.37 1.10 -2.45
N PHE A 27 3.18 1.09 -1.13
CA PHE A 27 4.05 1.87 -0.25
C PHE A 27 5.28 1.05 0.16
N HIS A 28 6.29 1.03 -0.72
CA HIS A 28 7.52 0.27 -0.56
C HIS A 28 8.65 1.08 0.10
N LEU A 29 9.77 0.42 0.45
CA LEU A 29 10.92 1.04 1.13
C LEU A 29 11.48 2.27 0.39
N GLY A 30 11.44 2.29 -0.95
CA GLY A 30 11.82 3.48 -1.72
C GLY A 30 10.88 4.68 -1.49
N HIS A 31 9.59 4.45 -1.23
CA HIS A 31 8.65 5.50 -0.84
C HIS A 31 8.86 5.93 0.62
N LEU A 32 9.19 4.98 1.51
CA LEU A 32 9.54 5.29 2.89
C LEU A 32 10.77 6.21 2.96
N GLU A 33 11.73 6.04 2.05
CA GLU A 33 12.91 6.92 1.98
C GLU A 33 12.53 8.37 1.60
N LEU A 34 11.53 8.56 0.72
CA LEU A 34 11.00 9.91 0.44
C LEU A 34 10.41 10.53 1.71
N LEU A 35 9.63 9.77 2.46
CA LEU A 35 9.03 10.21 3.72
C LEU A 35 10.10 10.61 4.74
N LYS A 36 11.09 9.76 4.98
CA LYS A 36 12.22 10.04 5.89
C LYS A 36 12.96 11.32 5.51
N ASN A 37 13.21 11.52 4.22
CA ASN A 37 13.85 12.74 3.74
C ASN A 37 12.98 13.99 3.88
N ALA A 38 11.67 13.84 3.81
CA ALA A 38 10.74 14.94 4.06
C ALA A 38 10.69 15.32 5.54
N THR A 39 10.66 14.36 6.47
CA THR A 39 10.63 14.63 7.91
C THR A 39 11.86 15.34 8.44
N ILE A 40 13.03 15.20 7.76
CA ILE A 40 14.23 15.97 8.07
C ILE A 40 14.06 17.48 7.75
N LEU A 41 13.21 17.84 6.77
CA LEU A 41 12.97 19.22 6.36
C LEU A 41 11.97 19.95 7.26
N GLY A 42 11.13 19.22 8.00
CA GLY A 42 10.16 19.76 8.94
C GLY A 42 9.07 18.79 9.32
N GLN A 43 8.13 19.24 10.16
CA GLN A 43 7.11 18.39 10.80
C GLN A 43 5.84 18.22 9.95
N ASN A 44 5.46 19.23 9.16
CA ASN A 44 4.19 19.22 8.42
C ASN A 44 4.34 18.52 7.06
N VAL A 45 4.63 17.23 7.09
CA VAL A 45 4.76 16.42 5.87
C VAL A 45 3.39 15.94 5.41
N ILE A 46 3.07 16.20 4.13
CA ILE A 46 1.83 15.81 3.47
C ILE A 46 2.18 14.94 2.27
N LEU A 47 1.71 13.70 2.27
CA LEU A 47 1.89 12.78 1.17
C LEU A 47 0.73 12.93 0.18
N MET A 48 1.04 13.25 -1.08
CA MET A 48 0.05 13.21 -2.16
C MET A 48 -0.27 11.76 -2.50
N LEU A 49 -1.54 11.40 -2.62
CA LEU A 49 -1.98 10.05 -2.97
C LEU A 49 -2.98 10.08 -4.13
N ILE A 50 -2.70 9.37 -5.20
CA ILE A 50 -3.69 9.16 -6.26
C ILE A 50 -4.70 8.10 -5.81
N ARG A 51 -6.01 8.44 -5.80
CA ARG A 51 -7.10 7.56 -5.36
C ARG A 51 -7.07 6.23 -6.10
N ASP A 52 -7.12 6.29 -7.43
CA ASP A 52 -7.13 5.12 -8.30
C ASP A 52 -5.88 5.12 -9.21
N PRO A 53 -4.85 4.35 -8.83
CA PRO A 53 -3.61 4.32 -9.61
C PRO A 53 -3.77 3.65 -10.99
N SER A 54 -4.84 2.88 -11.24
CA SER A 54 -5.10 2.28 -12.56
C SER A 54 -5.31 3.34 -13.65
N LYS A 55 -5.72 4.55 -13.28
CA LYS A 55 -5.89 5.68 -14.19
C LYS A 55 -4.58 6.36 -14.58
N LEU A 56 -3.46 6.04 -13.93
CA LEU A 56 -2.16 6.59 -14.28
C LEU A 56 -1.63 5.98 -15.58
N PRO A 57 -1.08 6.77 -16.52
CA PRO A 57 -0.65 6.26 -17.84
C PRO A 57 0.40 5.14 -17.80
N LYS A 58 1.17 5.06 -16.72
CA LYS A 58 2.21 4.01 -16.54
C LYS A 58 1.68 2.75 -15.87
N ASN A 59 0.44 2.77 -15.39
CA ASN A 59 -0.18 1.63 -14.74
C ASN A 59 -1.00 0.84 -15.74
N THR A 60 -0.60 -0.39 -15.95
CA THR A 60 -1.34 -1.35 -16.76
C THR A 60 -1.82 -2.49 -15.87
N GLY A 61 -3.08 -2.87 -16.02
CA GLY A 61 -3.66 -4.01 -15.29
C GLY A 61 -4.26 -3.63 -13.93
N LYS A 62 -4.42 -4.64 -13.10
CA LYS A 62 -5.09 -4.54 -11.80
C LYS A 62 -4.27 -3.78 -10.76
N ASN A 63 -4.95 -3.15 -9.81
CA ASN A 63 -4.32 -2.44 -8.70
C ASN A 63 -3.64 -3.41 -7.72
N PHE A 64 -2.59 -2.90 -7.06
CA PHE A 64 -1.83 -3.65 -6.06
C PHE A 64 -2.67 -3.97 -4.82
N THR A 65 -3.38 -2.97 -4.29
CA THR A 65 -4.37 -3.10 -3.22
C THR A 65 -5.35 -1.93 -3.26
N ASP A 66 -6.40 -1.97 -2.46
CA ASP A 66 -7.43 -0.94 -2.41
C ASP A 66 -6.97 0.34 -1.67
N LEU A 67 -7.76 1.42 -1.83
CA LEU A 67 -7.43 2.72 -1.26
C LEU A 67 -7.31 2.70 0.27
N ASN A 68 -8.25 2.04 0.95
CA ASN A 68 -8.26 2.02 2.42
C ASN A 68 -7.05 1.26 2.98
N ALA A 69 -6.72 0.12 2.34
CA ALA A 69 -5.53 -0.64 2.68
C ALA A 69 -4.25 0.17 2.44
N ARG A 70 -4.15 0.92 1.33
CA ARG A 70 -3.01 1.82 1.05
C ARG A 70 -2.86 2.89 2.11
N ILE A 71 -3.97 3.55 2.51
CA ILE A 71 -3.97 4.54 3.59
C ILE A 71 -3.49 3.92 4.89
N GLN A 72 -3.98 2.72 5.23
CA GLN A 72 -3.59 2.02 6.46
C GLN A 72 -2.11 1.59 6.42
N MET A 73 -1.61 1.07 5.30
CA MET A 73 -0.19 0.74 5.14
C MET A 73 0.71 1.97 5.31
N MET A 74 0.30 3.12 4.78
CA MET A 74 1.00 4.40 4.98
C MET A 74 0.96 4.85 6.43
N ALA A 75 -0.20 4.75 7.09
CA ALA A 75 -0.37 5.04 8.51
C ALA A 75 0.55 4.17 9.39
N ASN A 76 0.60 2.86 9.12
CA ASN A 76 1.50 1.92 9.80
C ASN A 76 2.98 2.27 9.60
N SER A 77 3.30 2.98 8.53
CA SER A 77 4.67 3.42 8.18
C SER A 77 5.00 4.84 8.66
N GLY A 78 4.12 5.47 9.46
CA GLY A 78 4.35 6.77 10.07
C GLY A 78 3.93 7.97 9.21
N VAL A 79 3.12 7.79 8.15
CA VAL A 79 2.55 8.91 7.40
C VAL A 79 1.44 9.56 8.24
N GLU A 80 1.59 10.85 8.56
CA GLU A 80 0.64 11.58 9.41
C GLU A 80 -0.45 12.30 8.60
N ASN A 81 -0.12 12.79 7.40
CA ASN A 81 -1.07 13.55 6.59
C ASN A 81 -1.04 13.05 5.14
N ILE A 82 -2.21 12.77 4.58
CA ILE A 82 -2.40 12.31 3.20
C ILE A 82 -3.38 13.24 2.50
N LEU A 83 -2.99 13.76 1.32
CA LEU A 83 -3.87 14.51 0.43
C LEU A 83 -4.19 13.65 -0.80
N ILE A 84 -5.45 13.25 -0.91
CA ILE A 84 -5.94 12.38 -1.97
C ILE A 84 -6.37 13.19 -3.18
N PHE A 85 -5.93 12.75 -4.35
CA PHE A 85 -6.30 13.30 -5.66
C PHE A 85 -7.06 12.28 -6.50
N ASP A 86 -8.11 12.73 -7.16
CA ASP A 86 -8.73 11.99 -8.25
C ASP A 86 -7.98 12.30 -9.55
N PHE A 87 -7.48 11.27 -10.22
CA PHE A 87 -6.79 11.41 -11.51
C PHE A 87 -7.83 11.32 -12.63
N ASP A 88 -8.67 12.37 -12.72
CA ASP A 88 -9.69 12.53 -13.74
C ASP A 88 -9.14 13.18 -15.04
N SER A 89 -10.01 13.40 -16.02
CA SER A 89 -9.65 14.04 -17.28
C SER A 89 -9.09 15.46 -17.10
N LYS A 90 -9.60 16.22 -16.11
CA LYS A 90 -9.09 17.57 -15.83
C LYS A 90 -7.67 17.51 -15.29
N MET A 91 -7.42 16.59 -14.34
CA MET A 91 -6.07 16.40 -13.77
C MET A 91 -5.06 15.91 -14.83
N GLN A 92 -5.51 15.08 -15.80
CA GLN A 92 -4.67 14.58 -16.90
C GLN A 92 -4.24 15.69 -17.88
N GLU A 93 -5.08 16.71 -18.08
CA GLU A 93 -4.82 17.81 -18.99
C GLU A 93 -4.03 18.97 -18.36
N LEU A 94 -3.80 18.95 -17.03
CA LEU A 94 -3.03 20.01 -16.37
C LEU A 94 -1.59 20.05 -16.88
N GLU A 95 -1.16 21.25 -17.27
CA GLU A 95 0.26 21.49 -17.51
C GLU A 95 1.05 21.33 -16.20
N GLY A 96 2.35 21.02 -16.32
CA GLY A 96 3.13 20.74 -15.11
C GLY A 96 3.23 21.92 -14.15
N GLN A 97 3.22 23.16 -14.64
CA GLN A 97 3.19 24.34 -13.80
C GLN A 97 1.87 24.47 -13.04
N GLU A 98 0.75 24.31 -13.72
CA GLU A 98 -0.60 24.36 -13.11
C GLU A 98 -0.74 23.28 -12.01
N PHE A 99 -0.21 22.08 -12.27
CA PHE A 99 -0.19 21.02 -11.26
C PHE A 99 0.59 21.43 -10.00
N ILE A 100 1.74 22.07 -10.14
CA ILE A 100 2.54 22.52 -8.98
C ILE A 100 1.88 23.70 -8.28
N GLU A 101 1.23 24.59 -9.00
CA GLU A 101 0.49 25.74 -8.44
C GLU A 101 -0.60 25.29 -7.45
N ILE A 102 -1.19 24.09 -7.63
CA ILE A 102 -2.12 23.51 -6.65
C ILE A 102 -1.48 23.45 -5.26
N PHE A 103 -0.26 22.94 -5.17
CA PHE A 103 0.45 22.79 -3.89
C PHE A 103 1.00 24.13 -3.37
N LEU A 104 1.40 25.02 -4.26
CA LEU A 104 1.81 26.37 -3.89
C LEU A 104 0.64 27.16 -3.27
N ASN A 105 -0.57 26.96 -3.76
CA ASN A 105 -1.80 27.53 -3.18
C ASN A 105 -2.12 26.97 -1.78
N TYR A 106 -1.62 25.76 -1.45
CA TYR A 106 -1.62 25.21 -0.08
C TYR A 106 -0.39 25.68 0.74
N GLY A 107 0.43 26.59 0.24
CA GLY A 107 1.58 27.14 0.95
C GLY A 107 2.84 26.26 0.93
N ALA A 108 3.00 25.38 -0.06
CA ALA A 108 4.14 24.47 -0.15
C ALA A 108 5.48 25.15 0.12
N LYS A 109 6.20 24.67 1.15
CA LYS A 109 7.55 25.15 1.52
C LYS A 109 8.65 24.35 0.84
N PHE A 110 8.45 23.04 0.71
CA PHE A 110 9.35 22.10 0.07
C PHE A 110 8.58 21.08 -0.72
N PHE A 111 9.21 20.56 -1.78
CA PHE A 111 8.82 19.32 -2.44
C PHE A 111 9.87 18.25 -2.22
N VAL A 112 9.42 16.99 -2.03
CA VAL A 112 10.27 15.81 -2.02
C VAL A 112 9.74 14.84 -3.07
N VAL A 113 10.59 14.48 -4.02
CA VAL A 113 10.22 13.63 -5.16
C VAL A 113 11.30 12.59 -5.45
N GLY A 114 10.90 11.46 -6.00
CA GLY A 114 11.85 10.49 -6.55
C GLY A 114 12.47 10.97 -7.86
N LYS A 115 13.69 10.54 -8.18
CA LYS A 115 14.43 10.92 -9.40
C LYS A 115 13.64 10.72 -10.70
N ASN A 116 12.80 9.67 -10.76
CA ASN A 116 11.99 9.36 -11.94
C ASN A 116 10.55 9.89 -11.85
N PHE A 117 10.27 10.79 -10.92
CA PHE A 117 8.96 11.44 -10.83
C PHE A 117 8.71 12.23 -12.11
N SER A 118 7.56 12.00 -12.73
CA SER A 118 7.09 12.73 -13.91
C SER A 118 5.61 13.03 -13.77
N PHE A 119 5.18 14.18 -14.24
CA PHE A 119 3.83 14.72 -14.07
C PHE A 119 3.50 15.76 -15.15
N GLY A 120 2.30 16.33 -15.07
CA GLY A 120 1.77 17.24 -16.07
C GLY A 120 1.32 16.49 -17.32
N LYS A 121 0.60 17.17 -18.20
CA LYS A 121 0.09 16.63 -19.45
C LYS A 121 1.19 15.89 -20.23
N ASN A 122 0.91 14.66 -20.63
CA ASN A 122 1.85 13.77 -21.33
C ASN A 122 3.18 13.54 -20.58
N ALA A 123 3.20 13.67 -19.26
CA ALA A 123 4.42 13.58 -18.44
C ALA A 123 5.52 14.57 -18.87
N SER A 124 5.12 15.77 -19.29
CA SER A 124 5.99 16.82 -19.86
C SER A 124 6.97 17.43 -18.84
N TRP A 125 6.73 17.20 -17.54
CA TRP A 125 7.60 17.62 -16.46
C TRP A 125 8.22 16.42 -15.74
N ASN A 126 9.43 16.62 -15.23
CA ASN A 126 10.16 15.64 -14.41
C ASN A 126 10.74 16.31 -13.15
N SER A 127 11.37 15.50 -12.30
CA SER A 127 11.97 15.97 -11.05
C SER A 127 12.96 17.13 -11.23
N LYS A 128 13.78 17.11 -12.29
CA LYS A 128 14.75 18.19 -12.60
C LYS A 128 14.06 19.48 -13.03
N LYS A 129 13.06 19.39 -13.90
CA LYS A 129 12.28 20.56 -14.32
C LYS A 129 11.53 21.16 -13.13
N LEU A 130 10.99 20.34 -12.23
CA LEU A 130 10.40 20.80 -10.98
C LEU A 130 11.44 21.54 -10.11
N GLN A 131 12.64 20.98 -9.92
CA GLN A 131 13.69 21.58 -9.12
C GLN A 131 14.15 22.93 -9.71
N ASN A 132 14.24 23.05 -11.03
CA ASN A 132 14.57 24.31 -11.69
C ASN A 132 13.47 25.37 -11.50
N PHE A 133 12.20 24.98 -11.54
CA PHE A 133 11.06 25.87 -11.32
C PHE A 133 10.92 26.25 -9.84
N PHE A 134 11.08 25.29 -8.94
CA PHE A 134 10.99 25.46 -7.49
C PHE A 134 12.25 24.92 -6.81
N PRO A 135 13.27 25.74 -6.55
CA PRO A 135 14.58 25.30 -6.03
C PRO A 135 14.53 24.57 -4.69
N LYS A 136 13.49 24.80 -3.87
CA LYS A 136 13.23 24.06 -2.63
C LYS A 136 12.62 22.66 -2.90
N THR A 137 13.12 22.00 -3.94
CA THR A 137 12.75 20.62 -4.30
C THR A 137 13.92 19.68 -4.02
N LYS A 138 13.69 18.69 -3.15
CA LYS A 138 14.65 17.63 -2.86
C LYS A 138 14.35 16.42 -3.75
N ILE A 139 15.32 16.03 -4.55
CA ILE A 139 15.24 14.83 -5.41
C ILE A 139 15.96 13.70 -4.71
N ILE A 140 15.27 12.56 -4.52
CA ILE A 140 15.81 11.38 -3.87
C ILE A 140 16.11 10.31 -4.93
N ASP A 141 17.29 9.74 -4.87
CA ASP A 141 17.68 8.62 -5.71
C ASP A 141 16.91 7.35 -5.34
N HIS A 142 16.87 6.41 -6.28
CA HIS A 142 16.18 5.15 -6.04
C HIS A 142 16.94 4.29 -5.04
N LEU A 143 16.21 3.71 -4.08
CA LEU A 143 16.68 2.55 -3.35
C LEU A 143 16.79 1.37 -4.32
N ALA A 144 17.97 0.79 -4.37
CA ALA A 144 18.23 -0.46 -5.07
C ALA A 144 18.69 -1.50 -4.05
N GLU A 145 18.09 -2.67 -4.05
CA GLU A 145 18.55 -3.82 -3.30
C GLU A 145 19.15 -4.84 -4.29
N ASN A 146 20.39 -5.27 -4.04
CA ASN A 146 21.15 -6.16 -4.94
C ASN A 146 21.19 -5.64 -6.40
N ASN A 147 21.41 -4.32 -6.56
CA ASN A 147 21.40 -3.63 -7.86
C ASN A 147 20.07 -3.68 -8.63
N LYS A 148 18.97 -4.13 -8.02
CA LYS A 148 17.63 -4.11 -8.63
C LYS A 148 16.77 -3.02 -7.98
N LYS A 149 16.19 -2.17 -8.81
CA LYS A 149 15.25 -1.14 -8.38
C LYS A 149 13.99 -1.77 -7.78
N ILE A 150 13.60 -1.34 -6.59
CA ILE A 150 12.28 -1.65 -6.03
C ILE A 150 11.23 -0.87 -6.85
N SER A 151 10.26 -1.56 -7.42
CA SER A 151 9.19 -0.95 -8.20
C SER A 151 7.88 -1.71 -8.00
N THR A 152 6.76 -0.99 -8.06
CA THR A 152 5.41 -1.60 -7.97
C THR A 152 5.22 -2.74 -8.98
N LYS A 153 5.76 -2.61 -10.20
CA LYS A 153 5.68 -3.66 -11.23
C LYS A 153 6.29 -4.98 -10.74
N ASN A 154 7.47 -4.93 -10.11
CA ASN A 154 8.12 -6.13 -9.59
C ASN A 154 7.39 -6.68 -8.36
N LEU A 155 6.85 -5.80 -7.50
CA LEU A 155 6.08 -6.21 -6.32
C LEU A 155 4.77 -6.89 -6.70
N LYS A 156 4.13 -6.49 -7.81
CA LYS A 156 2.94 -7.15 -8.35
C LYS A 156 3.20 -8.62 -8.68
N LEU A 157 4.39 -8.98 -9.15
CA LEU A 157 4.75 -10.37 -9.42
C LEU A 157 4.80 -11.22 -8.14
N PHE A 158 5.41 -10.71 -7.05
CA PHE A 158 5.37 -11.43 -5.77
C PHE A 158 3.94 -11.64 -5.30
N LEU A 159 3.08 -10.62 -5.45
CA LEU A 159 1.67 -10.70 -5.09
C LEU A 159 0.94 -11.76 -5.92
N GLU A 160 1.10 -11.75 -7.25
CA GLU A 160 0.49 -12.72 -8.16
C GLU A 160 0.88 -14.17 -7.84
N PHE A 161 2.15 -14.40 -7.48
CA PHE A 161 2.64 -15.73 -7.09
C PHE A 161 2.34 -16.09 -5.62
N GLY A 162 1.76 -15.19 -4.84
CA GLY A 162 1.48 -15.42 -3.42
C GLY A 162 2.72 -15.44 -2.53
N ASP A 163 3.84 -14.89 -3.00
CA ASP A 163 5.10 -14.83 -2.26
C ASP A 163 5.13 -13.62 -1.32
N PHE A 164 4.26 -13.64 -0.32
CA PHE A 164 4.12 -12.55 0.65
C PHE A 164 5.34 -12.37 1.55
N GLU A 165 6.10 -13.43 1.79
CA GLU A 165 7.32 -13.33 2.61
C GLU A 165 8.35 -12.42 1.94
N ASN A 166 8.58 -12.58 0.64
CA ASN A 166 9.47 -11.70 -0.10
C ASN A 166 8.82 -10.34 -0.41
N LEU A 167 7.52 -10.31 -0.71
CA LEU A 167 6.79 -9.07 -0.90
C LEU A 167 6.94 -8.12 0.30
N ASN A 168 6.67 -8.62 1.51
CA ASN A 168 6.69 -7.82 2.75
C ASN A 168 8.08 -7.30 3.12
N LYS A 169 9.18 -7.95 2.67
CA LYS A 169 10.54 -7.41 2.83
C LYS A 169 10.77 -6.09 2.11
N PHE A 170 10.05 -5.85 1.02
CA PHE A 170 10.18 -4.63 0.22
C PHE A 170 9.15 -3.56 0.54
N LEU A 171 8.07 -3.91 1.23
CA LEU A 171 7.06 -2.96 1.67
C LEU A 171 7.48 -2.23 2.95
N ALA A 172 6.99 -1.00 3.14
CA ALA A 172 7.22 -0.23 4.36
C ALA A 172 6.39 -0.76 5.56
N SER A 173 5.31 -1.48 5.27
CA SER A 173 4.51 -2.27 6.23
C SER A 173 4.00 -3.51 5.51
N ASN A 174 3.55 -4.53 6.23
CA ASN A 174 3.00 -5.74 5.61
C ASN A 174 1.84 -5.43 4.67
N PHE A 175 1.67 -6.28 3.66
CA PHE A 175 0.57 -6.18 2.70
C PHE A 175 -0.79 -6.29 3.39
N LEU A 176 -1.67 -5.34 3.07
CA LEU A 176 -3.05 -5.29 3.52
C LEU A 176 -4.01 -5.27 2.33
N VAL A 177 -5.19 -5.84 2.54
CA VAL A 177 -6.35 -5.70 1.66
C VAL A 177 -7.61 -5.57 2.50
N SER A 178 -8.51 -4.64 2.11
CA SER A 178 -9.82 -4.50 2.76
C SER A 178 -10.68 -5.71 2.52
N THR A 179 -11.43 -6.13 3.52
CA THR A 179 -12.36 -7.25 3.40
C THR A 179 -13.58 -7.09 4.27
N THR A 180 -14.67 -7.72 3.85
CA THR A 180 -15.84 -8.03 4.67
C THR A 180 -16.06 -9.53 4.61
N ILE A 181 -16.15 -10.16 5.79
CA ILE A 181 -16.20 -11.61 5.95
C ILE A 181 -17.62 -11.99 6.36
N SER A 182 -18.21 -12.98 5.67
CA SER A 182 -19.53 -13.50 6.03
C SER A 182 -19.48 -14.26 7.37
N PRO A 183 -20.65 -14.55 8.00
CA PRO A 183 -20.70 -15.39 9.22
C PRO A 183 -20.06 -16.78 9.02
N GLU A 184 -20.06 -17.32 7.79
CA GLU A 184 -19.42 -18.59 7.43
C GLU A 184 -17.93 -18.45 7.13
N GLY A 185 -17.34 -17.27 7.36
CA GLY A 185 -15.93 -17.02 7.12
C GLY A 185 -15.57 -16.72 5.67
N LYS A 186 -16.54 -16.54 4.76
CA LYS A 186 -16.28 -16.32 3.33
C LYS A 186 -16.04 -14.84 3.02
N PHE A 187 -15.17 -14.58 2.03
CA PHE A 187 -14.96 -13.27 1.43
C PHE A 187 -14.77 -13.37 -0.08
N THR A 188 -14.87 -12.25 -0.77
CA THR A 188 -14.61 -12.15 -2.21
C THR A 188 -13.48 -11.16 -2.44
N TRP A 189 -12.50 -11.55 -3.25
CA TRP A 189 -11.42 -10.67 -3.68
C TRP A 189 -11.96 -9.68 -4.72
N ASP A 190 -11.67 -8.40 -4.55
CA ASP A 190 -12.12 -7.37 -5.49
C ASP A 190 -11.49 -7.60 -6.88
N SER A 191 -12.31 -7.62 -7.91
CA SER A 191 -11.89 -7.90 -9.29
C SER A 191 -10.94 -6.86 -9.88
N SER A 192 -10.92 -5.64 -9.33
CA SER A 192 -9.99 -4.56 -9.70
C SER A 192 -8.59 -4.75 -9.14
N LEU A 193 -8.42 -5.66 -8.17
CA LEU A 193 -7.15 -5.95 -7.51
C LEU A 193 -6.48 -7.20 -8.08
N ILE A 194 -5.16 -7.28 -7.94
CA ILE A 194 -4.41 -8.49 -8.22
C ILE A 194 -4.82 -9.54 -7.18
N CYS A 195 -5.40 -10.65 -7.64
CA CYS A 195 -5.69 -11.80 -6.79
C CYS A 195 -4.41 -12.64 -6.67
N PRO A 196 -3.95 -12.97 -5.47
CA PRO A 196 -2.83 -13.88 -5.28
C PRO A 196 -3.13 -15.29 -5.80
N ALA A 197 -2.09 -16.08 -6.01
CA ALA A 197 -2.24 -17.50 -6.35
C ALA A 197 -3.12 -18.21 -5.34
N SER A 198 -3.92 -19.17 -5.83
CA SER A 198 -4.75 -20.03 -4.97
C SER A 198 -3.89 -20.77 -3.94
N GLY A 199 -4.24 -20.68 -2.68
CA GLY A 199 -3.38 -21.22 -1.62
C GLY A 199 -3.92 -21.03 -0.21
N ILE A 200 -3.14 -21.55 0.71
CA ILE A 200 -3.32 -21.39 2.16
C ILE A 200 -2.23 -20.44 2.65
N TYR A 201 -2.63 -19.40 3.34
CA TYR A 201 -1.76 -18.31 3.80
C TYR A 201 -1.93 -18.08 5.30
N LEU A 202 -0.84 -17.69 5.94
CA LEU A 202 -0.79 -17.20 7.31
C LEU A 202 -1.03 -15.69 7.30
N GLY A 203 -1.84 -15.18 8.21
CA GLY A 203 -2.08 -13.76 8.32
C GLY A 203 -2.84 -13.35 9.57
N TYR A 204 -3.24 -12.10 9.57
CA TYR A 204 -4.09 -11.54 10.60
C TYR A 204 -5.32 -10.88 9.97
N PHE A 205 -6.46 -11.00 10.64
CA PHE A 205 -7.58 -10.10 10.45
C PHE A 205 -7.39 -8.92 11.37
N VAL A 206 -7.35 -7.70 10.81
CA VAL A 206 -7.08 -6.46 11.55
C VAL A 206 -8.37 -5.68 11.72
N ASN A 207 -8.85 -5.58 12.97
CA ASN A 207 -9.92 -4.67 13.33
C ASN A 207 -9.35 -3.25 13.47
N ILE A 208 -9.71 -2.37 12.54
CA ILE A 208 -9.15 -1.00 12.49
C ILE A 208 -9.60 -0.17 13.67
N LYS A 209 -10.86 -0.31 14.10
CA LYS A 209 -11.45 0.54 15.15
C LYS A 209 -10.76 0.33 16.50
N GLU A 210 -10.40 -0.91 16.80
CA GLU A 210 -9.80 -1.30 18.06
C GLU A 210 -8.29 -1.50 17.98
N ASN A 211 -7.74 -1.49 16.75
CA ASN A 211 -6.33 -1.79 16.47
C ASN A 211 -5.90 -3.17 16.99
N ILE A 212 -6.81 -4.15 16.90
CA ILE A 212 -6.57 -5.53 17.33
C ILE A 212 -6.34 -6.41 16.13
N LYS A 213 -5.37 -7.33 16.23
CA LYS A 213 -5.04 -8.32 15.22
C LYS A 213 -5.45 -9.71 15.71
N PHE A 214 -6.29 -10.39 14.92
CA PHE A 214 -6.72 -11.77 15.16
C PHE A 214 -5.94 -12.71 14.25
N PRO A 215 -5.18 -13.68 14.79
CA PRO A 215 -4.49 -14.66 13.98
C PRO A 215 -5.48 -15.46 13.13
N VAL A 216 -5.19 -15.62 11.84
CA VAL A 216 -6.06 -16.33 10.90
C VAL A 216 -5.28 -17.16 9.90
N ILE A 217 -5.94 -18.18 9.36
CA ILE A 217 -5.55 -18.82 8.12
C ILE A 217 -6.45 -18.29 7.01
N ILE A 218 -5.84 -17.85 5.92
CA ILE A 218 -6.53 -17.30 4.75
C ILE A 218 -6.45 -18.36 3.64
N HIS A 219 -7.59 -18.87 3.21
CA HIS A 219 -7.72 -19.80 2.11
C HIS A 219 -8.23 -19.06 0.88
N ILE A 220 -7.39 -18.86 -0.13
CA ILE A 220 -7.77 -18.35 -1.45
C ILE A 220 -8.12 -19.57 -2.30
N GLU A 221 -9.38 -19.66 -2.70
CA GLU A 221 -9.95 -20.85 -3.36
C GLU A 221 -9.37 -21.03 -4.78
N PHE A 222 -9.31 -22.28 -5.23
CA PHE A 222 -8.76 -22.63 -6.53
C PHE A 222 -9.63 -22.07 -7.66
N ASP A 223 -8.97 -21.35 -8.58
CA ASP A 223 -9.56 -20.74 -9.79
C ASP A 223 -10.81 -19.91 -9.50
N SER A 224 -10.80 -19.19 -8.39
CA SER A 224 -11.91 -18.37 -7.93
C SER A 224 -11.41 -17.10 -7.23
N PRO A 225 -12.12 -15.96 -7.38
CA PRO A 225 -11.83 -14.76 -6.59
C PRO A 225 -12.36 -14.85 -5.16
N THR A 226 -12.90 -16.00 -4.75
CA THR A 226 -13.43 -16.21 -3.39
C THR A 226 -12.39 -16.80 -2.46
N GLY A 227 -12.61 -16.64 -1.18
CA GLY A 227 -11.79 -17.27 -0.15
C GLY A 227 -12.52 -17.45 1.16
N LYS A 228 -11.85 -18.10 2.10
CA LYS A 228 -12.33 -18.29 3.47
C LYS A 228 -11.27 -17.87 4.46
N VAL A 229 -11.71 -17.25 5.55
CA VAL A 229 -10.89 -16.96 6.71
C VAL A 229 -11.23 -17.92 7.82
N HIS A 230 -10.23 -18.62 8.32
CA HIS A 230 -10.35 -19.52 9.45
C HIS A 230 -9.76 -18.83 10.67
N PHE A 231 -10.61 -18.38 11.56
CA PHE A 231 -10.24 -17.68 12.78
C PHE A 231 -9.83 -18.68 13.86
N PHE A 232 -8.74 -18.38 14.59
CA PHE A 232 -8.40 -19.06 15.84
C PHE A 232 -9.19 -18.48 17.02
N GLU A 233 -9.55 -17.19 16.91
CA GLU A 233 -10.38 -16.45 17.85
C GLU A 233 -11.31 -15.53 17.05
N GLN A 234 -12.61 -15.55 17.33
CA GLN A 234 -13.60 -14.79 16.57
C GLN A 234 -13.54 -13.30 16.93
N PRO A 235 -13.45 -12.41 15.91
CA PRO A 235 -13.53 -10.98 16.13
C PRO A 235 -14.98 -10.54 16.41
N ASN A 236 -15.13 -9.38 17.03
CA ASN A 236 -16.42 -8.73 17.25
C ASN A 236 -16.93 -7.92 16.01
N THR A 237 -16.20 -7.95 14.91
CA THR A 237 -16.52 -7.27 13.64
C THR A 237 -16.23 -8.18 12.47
N ASN A 238 -16.97 -7.97 11.39
CA ASN A 238 -16.80 -8.71 10.13
C ASN A 238 -16.10 -7.90 9.04
N SER A 239 -15.83 -6.60 9.26
CA SER A 239 -15.16 -5.73 8.31
C SER A 239 -13.84 -5.21 8.87
N GLY A 240 -12.78 -5.32 8.07
CA GLY A 240 -11.44 -4.95 8.47
C GLY A 240 -10.44 -5.16 7.32
N PHE A 241 -9.19 -5.46 7.66
CA PHE A 241 -8.17 -5.83 6.69
C PHE A 241 -7.70 -7.26 6.89
N LEU A 242 -7.33 -7.92 5.81
CA LEU A 242 -6.46 -9.08 5.85
C LEU A 242 -5.01 -8.60 5.67
N GLU A 243 -4.19 -8.85 6.69
CA GLU A 243 -2.74 -8.72 6.65
C GLU A 243 -2.15 -10.08 6.31
N ILE A 244 -1.59 -10.22 5.12
CA ILE A 244 -1.08 -11.51 4.66
C ILE A 244 0.44 -11.55 4.87
N ILE A 245 0.90 -12.53 5.64
CA ILE A 245 2.28 -12.61 6.10
C ILE A 245 3.11 -13.58 5.27
N LYS A 246 2.60 -14.80 5.08
CA LYS A 246 3.36 -15.90 4.50
C LYS A 246 2.47 -16.93 3.85
N GLN A 247 2.97 -17.52 2.79
CA GLN A 247 2.37 -18.69 2.16
C GLN A 247 2.68 -19.95 3.00
N ILE A 248 1.65 -20.75 3.29
CA ILE A 248 1.79 -22.09 3.88
C ILE A 248 1.94 -23.12 2.76
N ARG A 249 1.02 -23.10 1.78
CA ARG A 249 1.12 -23.91 0.55
C ARG A 249 0.27 -23.33 -0.58
N LEU A 250 0.63 -23.65 -1.82
CA LEU A 250 -0.19 -23.34 -2.99
C LEU A 250 -1.19 -24.48 -3.29
N ILE A 251 -2.27 -24.12 -3.98
CA ILE A 251 -3.32 -25.02 -4.43
C ILE A 251 -3.33 -25.02 -5.95
N TYR A 252 -3.07 -26.19 -6.55
CA TYR A 252 -2.95 -26.37 -8.00
C TYR A 252 -4.11 -27.15 -8.61
N SER A 253 -5.08 -27.58 -7.80
CA SER A 253 -6.23 -28.36 -8.28
C SER A 253 -7.39 -28.30 -7.28
N GLN A 254 -8.60 -28.52 -7.80
CA GLN A 254 -9.81 -28.60 -6.98
C GLN A 254 -9.74 -29.66 -5.89
N LYS A 255 -9.07 -30.80 -6.16
CA LYS A 255 -8.88 -31.88 -5.16
C LYS A 255 -8.10 -31.41 -3.92
N ASN A 256 -7.20 -30.44 -4.10
CA ASN A 256 -6.38 -29.87 -3.01
C ASN A 256 -6.94 -28.57 -2.44
N ASN A 257 -8.11 -28.13 -2.92
CA ASN A 257 -8.79 -26.89 -2.51
C ASN A 257 -9.54 -27.09 -1.17
N VAL A 258 -8.81 -27.48 -0.15
CA VAL A 258 -9.33 -27.74 1.20
C VAL A 258 -8.28 -27.40 2.24
N LEU A 259 -8.70 -26.83 3.37
CA LEU A 259 -7.82 -26.66 4.53
C LEU A 259 -7.58 -28.02 5.18
N LYS A 260 -6.32 -28.39 5.39
CA LYS A 260 -5.88 -29.65 5.99
C LYS A 260 -5.44 -29.44 7.44
N ASP A 261 -5.53 -30.46 8.29
CA ASP A 261 -5.03 -30.40 9.67
C ASP A 261 -3.55 -29.99 9.75
N GLN A 262 -2.74 -30.48 8.80
CA GLN A 262 -1.33 -30.08 8.69
C GLN A 262 -1.14 -28.58 8.43
N ASP A 263 -2.04 -27.93 7.66
CA ASP A 263 -1.98 -26.48 7.42
C ASP A 263 -2.24 -25.72 8.73
N ILE A 264 -3.19 -26.23 9.55
CA ILE A 264 -3.52 -25.63 10.86
C ILE A 264 -2.35 -25.80 11.83
N GLU A 265 -1.73 -26.96 11.88
CA GLU A 265 -0.57 -27.22 12.72
C GLU A 265 0.63 -26.33 12.33
N ASN A 266 0.92 -26.27 11.03
CA ASN A 266 1.95 -25.39 10.49
C ASN A 266 1.70 -23.92 10.84
N ALA A 267 0.45 -23.44 10.71
CA ALA A 267 0.09 -22.08 11.08
C ALA A 267 0.33 -21.80 12.57
N LYS A 268 -0.10 -22.71 13.46
CA LYS A 268 0.11 -22.58 14.91
C LYS A 268 1.59 -22.48 15.28
N ASN A 269 2.43 -23.29 14.64
CA ASN A 269 3.87 -23.28 14.88
C ASN A 269 4.52 -21.97 14.41
N LEU A 270 4.15 -21.48 13.22
CA LEU A 270 4.63 -20.21 12.68
C LEU A 270 4.23 -19.01 13.55
N PHE A 271 3.00 -18.99 14.09
CA PHE A 271 2.61 -17.93 15.03
C PHE A 271 3.40 -17.97 16.32
N LYS A 272 3.67 -19.15 16.88
CA LYS A 272 4.53 -19.29 18.07
C LYS A 272 5.93 -18.75 17.84
N GLU A 273 6.54 -19.07 16.69
CA GLU A 273 7.88 -18.56 16.32
C GLU A 273 7.90 -17.03 16.21
N GLN A 274 6.84 -16.41 15.67
CA GLN A 274 6.72 -14.96 15.58
C GLN A 274 6.62 -14.31 16.96
N HIS A 275 5.82 -14.87 17.87
CA HIS A 275 5.70 -14.38 19.24
C HIS A 275 7.03 -14.49 20.00
N THR A 276 7.77 -15.58 19.83
CA THR A 276 9.08 -15.77 20.48
C THR A 276 10.11 -14.74 20.01
N LYS A 277 10.12 -14.40 18.72
CA LYS A 277 11.02 -13.37 18.17
C LYS A 277 10.71 -11.96 18.68
N ILE A 278 9.43 -11.63 18.86
CA ILE A 278 9.00 -10.31 19.39
C ILE A 278 9.36 -10.17 20.87
N SER A 279 9.34 -11.26 21.64
CA SER A 279 9.67 -11.26 23.08
C SER A 279 11.18 -11.17 23.36
N GLN A 280 12.03 -11.22 22.34
CA GLN A 280 13.51 -11.18 22.44
C GLN A 280 14.09 -9.83 22.00
N ILE A 281 13.26 -8.86 21.58
CA ILE A 281 13.60 -7.48 21.23
C ILE A 281 13.13 -6.53 22.35
#